data_3890300f35be95d1fcd6ca57eda8553b
#
_entry.id   3890300f35be95d1fcd6ca57eda8553b
#
_cell.length_a   1.000
_cell.length_b   1.000
_cell.length_c   1.000
_cell.angle_alpha   90.00
_cell.angle_beta   90.00
_cell.angle_gamma   90.00
#
_symmetry.space_group_name_H-M   'P 1'
#
loop_
_entity.id
_entity.type
_entity.pdbx_description
1 polymer ?
#
loop_
_entity_poly.entity_id
_entity_poly.type
_entity_poly.pdbx_seq_one_letter_code
_entity_poly.pdbx_strand_id
1 'polypeptide(L)'
;MRRSRSALPLLAAPLLVLGACAGLAPALAATGQASAHAQASAAAAASFPAHYAAPYLQITSGDAGDMAADLSASGDSSYTLAFLIPQSGCTPEWEDNGDAVGAFTSQVNSLKSAGGNVIISFGGESGGELAQTCTSVSSLTAAYANVVNTYGVNRLDFDIEGATLGDTASNNHRNQALAALQAQNPSVQVDYTLAVAPDGLPSAELGVLQSAQSYGVKVSVVNIMTMDFGNGQNALADAESAAQATASQLASLYGISTSQAYARMGLTPIAGQNDDNEYFSQANASTLESFAASNGVQELSFWEVDGYDKPTGYAYSKIFNQITGGGGGTGTSATGPLTGYGGLCLDVRGASSANLTPVQVYTCNGTGAQQWTVASGNTLQALGKCLDVNAAGTSNGTTVDLYDCNGTGAQVWVPQSGGALLNPESGKCLDDTGWSTTPGTQAQIWSCTGGANQAWTLPT
;
A
#
# COMPACT_ATOMS: atom_id res chain seq x y z
N MET A 1 -11.88 60.90 25.36
CA MET A 1 -11.50 62.30 25.06
C MET A 1 -11.29 62.47 23.58
N ARG A 2 -12.07 63.44 23.06
CA ARG A 2 -11.91 64.28 21.83
C ARG A 2 -11.24 63.61 20.61
N ARG A 3 -12.01 63.33 19.53
CA ARG A 3 -12.40 64.20 18.39
C ARG A 3 -11.20 64.76 17.60
N SER A 4 -11.09 64.45 16.28
CA SER A 4 -11.38 65.48 15.29
C SER A 4 -11.50 64.93 13.88
N ARG A 5 -12.49 65.43 13.15
CA ARG A 5 -12.86 65.26 11.73
C ARG A 5 -12.08 66.28 10.88
N SER A 6 -11.94 65.99 9.57
CA SER A 6 -12.04 66.99 8.44
C SER A 6 -11.79 66.19 7.15
N ALA A 7 -12.69 66.04 6.23
CA ALA A 7 -13.44 66.95 5.32
C ALA A 7 -12.71 67.06 3.93
N LEU A 8 -13.48 66.63 2.90
CA LEU A 8 -13.23 66.77 1.45
C LEU A 8 -13.04 68.21 1.00
N PRO A 9 -12.56 68.44 -0.25
CA PRO A 9 -13.53 68.91 -1.24
C PRO A 9 -13.47 68.28 -2.63
N LEU A 10 -14.62 68.28 -3.28
CA LEU A 10 -14.89 68.18 -4.75
C LEU A 10 -14.28 69.33 -5.50
N LEU A 11 -13.90 69.12 -6.77
CA LEU A 11 -14.03 70.13 -7.83
C LEU A 11 -14.13 69.49 -9.22
N ALA A 12 -14.95 70.10 -9.99
CA ALA A 12 -15.72 69.88 -11.19
C ALA A 12 -14.95 69.74 -12.51
N ALA A 13 -15.65 69.15 -13.49
CA ALA A 13 -15.32 69.08 -14.91
C ALA A 13 -15.42 70.43 -15.64
N PRO A 14 -14.89 70.54 -16.88
CA PRO A 14 -15.83 70.89 -17.96
C PRO A 14 -15.67 70.03 -19.23
N LEU A 15 -16.82 69.85 -19.88
CA LEU A 15 -17.01 69.45 -21.28
C LEU A 15 -16.36 70.45 -22.27
N LEU A 16 -15.84 69.96 -23.36
CA LEU A 16 -15.82 70.69 -24.64
C LEU A 16 -15.96 69.74 -25.84
N VAL A 17 -16.75 70.18 -26.78
CA VAL A 17 -17.34 69.46 -27.91
C VAL A 17 -16.62 69.85 -29.23
N LEU A 18 -16.69 68.97 -30.21
CA LEU A 18 -16.62 69.14 -31.66
C LEU A 18 -15.23 69.12 -32.37
N GLY A 19 -15.20 68.24 -33.40
CA GLY A 19 -14.34 68.34 -34.53
C GLY A 19 -14.26 67.06 -35.33
N ALA A 20 -15.18 66.84 -36.28
CA ALA A 20 -15.10 65.77 -37.26
C ALA A 20 -14.06 66.06 -38.34
N CYS A 21 -13.15 65.18 -38.67
CA CYS A 21 -12.49 65.09 -39.94
C CYS A 21 -12.27 63.64 -40.33
N ALA A 22 -12.89 63.23 -41.42
CA ALA A 22 -12.73 61.93 -42.03
C ALA A 22 -11.32 61.85 -42.69
N GLY A 23 -10.60 60.77 -42.32
CA GLY A 23 -9.36 60.42 -43.00
C GLY A 23 -9.26 58.89 -43.08
N LEU A 24 -9.44 58.37 -44.27
CA LEU A 24 -9.16 56.97 -44.60
C LEU A 24 -7.70 56.66 -44.41
N ALA A 25 -7.38 55.67 -43.59
CA ALA A 25 -6.08 55.03 -43.53
C ALA A 25 -6.26 53.50 -43.45
N PRO A 26 -5.36 52.69 -44.02
CA PRO A 26 -5.60 51.29 -44.29
C PRO A 26 -5.51 50.45 -43.00
N ALA A 27 -6.39 49.45 -42.93
CA ALA A 27 -6.40 48.45 -41.87
C ALA A 27 -5.15 47.59 -41.93
N LEU A 28 -4.24 47.75 -40.99
CA LEU A 28 -3.23 46.76 -40.65
C LEU A 28 -3.92 45.67 -39.82
N ALA A 29 -4.06 44.49 -40.42
CA ALA A 29 -4.50 43.30 -39.71
C ALA A 29 -3.42 42.94 -38.69
N ALA A 30 -3.68 43.24 -37.41
CA ALA A 30 -2.92 42.68 -36.31
C ALA A 30 -3.32 41.23 -36.19
N THR A 31 -2.49 40.33 -36.68
CA THR A 31 -2.56 38.90 -36.36
C THR A 31 -2.22 38.76 -34.89
N GLY A 32 -3.24 38.76 -34.04
CA GLY A 32 -3.12 38.35 -32.64
C GLY A 32 -2.75 36.88 -32.63
N GLN A 33 -1.48 36.59 -32.42
CA GLN A 33 -1.07 35.25 -31.96
C GLN A 33 -1.67 35.05 -30.56
N ALA A 34 -2.78 34.36 -30.54
CA ALA A 34 -3.24 33.72 -29.29
C ALA A 34 -2.16 32.68 -28.93
N SER A 35 -1.36 33.00 -27.92
CA SER A 35 -0.50 32.05 -27.27
C SER A 35 -1.41 30.98 -26.69
N ALA A 36 -1.60 29.88 -27.39
CA ALA A 36 -2.14 28.67 -26.84
C ALA A 36 -1.14 28.21 -25.74
N HIS A 37 -1.43 28.54 -24.50
CA HIS A 37 -0.84 27.83 -23.40
C HIS A 37 -1.37 26.39 -23.54
N ALA A 38 -0.52 25.51 -24.06
CA ALA A 38 -0.74 24.09 -23.97
C ALA A 38 -0.76 23.78 -22.47
N GLN A 39 -1.96 23.62 -21.92
CA GLN A 39 -2.12 22.94 -20.64
C GLN A 39 -1.51 21.55 -20.88
N ALA A 40 -0.36 21.31 -20.25
CA ALA A 40 0.17 19.96 -20.18
C ALA A 40 -0.94 19.10 -19.55
N SER A 41 -1.45 18.17 -20.33
CA SER A 41 -2.40 17.19 -19.77
C SER A 41 -1.69 16.51 -18.60
N ALA A 42 -2.29 16.55 -17.42
CA ALA A 42 -1.77 15.83 -16.27
C ALA A 42 -1.53 14.37 -16.70
N ALA A 43 -0.35 13.85 -16.37
CA ALA A 43 -0.07 12.43 -16.61
C ALA A 43 -1.14 11.61 -15.92
N ALA A 44 -1.72 10.64 -16.65
CA ALA A 44 -2.70 9.74 -16.03
C ALA A 44 -1.98 8.92 -14.95
N ALA A 45 -2.58 8.87 -13.75
CA ALA A 45 -2.06 8.02 -12.69
C ALA A 45 -2.07 6.55 -13.13
N ALA A 46 -1.04 5.80 -12.75
CA ALA A 46 -1.06 4.35 -12.88
C ALA A 46 -2.22 3.77 -12.06
N SER A 47 -2.82 2.68 -12.51
CA SER A 47 -3.80 1.97 -11.69
C SER A 47 -3.09 1.22 -10.56
N PHE A 48 -3.67 1.20 -9.37
CA PHE A 48 -3.16 0.33 -8.30
C PHE A 48 -3.28 -1.14 -8.73
N PRO A 49 -2.23 -1.95 -8.54
CA PRO A 49 -2.33 -3.40 -8.72
C PRO A 49 -3.35 -4.03 -7.76
N ALA A 50 -3.64 -5.31 -7.92
CA ALA A 50 -4.52 -6.03 -7.01
C ALA A 50 -3.94 -6.11 -5.59
N HIS A 51 -2.62 -6.15 -5.50
CA HIS A 51 -1.84 -6.08 -4.26
C HIS A 51 -0.73 -5.04 -4.47
N TYR A 52 -0.50 -4.16 -3.51
CA TYR A 52 0.48 -3.09 -3.65
C TYR A 52 1.02 -2.63 -2.29
N ALA A 53 2.20 -2.02 -2.32
CA ALA A 53 2.72 -1.23 -1.22
C ALA A 53 2.41 0.24 -1.46
N ALA A 54 1.98 0.94 -0.40
CA ALA A 54 1.73 2.38 -0.42
C ALA A 54 2.08 2.99 0.95
N PRO A 55 3.37 3.02 1.33
CA PRO A 55 3.77 3.55 2.62
C PRO A 55 3.40 5.02 2.78
N TYR A 56 3.19 5.43 4.03
CA TYR A 56 2.91 6.83 4.36
C TYR A 56 4.14 7.70 4.13
N LEU A 57 3.89 8.87 3.59
CA LEU A 57 4.85 9.96 3.47
C LEU A 57 4.21 11.22 4.06
N GLN A 58 4.76 11.71 5.16
CA GLN A 58 4.36 12.98 5.76
C GLN A 58 4.91 14.11 4.89
N ILE A 59 4.09 14.58 3.93
CA ILE A 59 4.56 15.39 2.82
C ILE A 59 4.80 16.84 3.24
N THR A 60 6.04 17.28 3.07
CA THR A 60 6.47 18.67 3.20
C THR A 60 7.09 19.17 1.90
N SER A 61 7.48 20.43 1.84
CA SER A 61 8.16 20.98 0.66
C SER A 61 9.54 20.33 0.42
N GLY A 62 10.15 19.74 1.47
CA GLY A 62 11.40 18.98 1.39
C GLY A 62 11.14 17.60 0.80
N ASP A 63 10.26 16.85 1.44
CA ASP A 63 10.02 15.43 1.17
C ASP A 63 9.28 15.19 -0.15
N ALA A 64 8.36 16.10 -0.51
CA ALA A 64 7.68 16.05 -1.81
C ALA A 64 8.64 16.01 -3.00
N GLY A 65 9.82 16.60 -2.87
CA GLY A 65 10.85 16.59 -3.89
C GLY A 65 11.50 15.21 -4.08
N ASP A 66 11.44 14.37 -3.09
CA ASP A 66 12.16 13.11 -3.01
C ASP A 66 11.39 11.91 -3.59
N MET A 67 10.04 11.99 -3.74
CA MET A 67 9.20 10.85 -4.17
C MET A 67 9.73 10.09 -5.40
N ALA A 68 10.27 10.78 -6.40
CA ALA A 68 10.85 10.12 -7.58
C ALA A 68 12.20 9.44 -7.29
N ALA A 69 12.96 9.98 -6.33
CA ALA A 69 14.21 9.36 -5.85
C ALA A 69 13.88 8.16 -4.96
N ASP A 70 12.85 8.26 -4.12
CA ASP A 70 12.36 7.19 -3.27
C ASP A 70 11.86 6.00 -4.12
N LEU A 71 11.07 6.25 -5.17
CA LEU A 71 10.69 5.24 -6.16
C LEU A 71 11.93 4.57 -6.78
N SER A 72 12.94 5.35 -7.14
CA SER A 72 14.17 4.80 -7.75
C SER A 72 14.98 3.96 -6.76
N ALA A 73 14.95 4.29 -5.48
CA ALA A 73 15.75 3.65 -4.44
C ALA A 73 15.06 2.44 -3.82
N SER A 74 13.74 2.50 -3.64
CA SER A 74 12.92 1.49 -2.97
C SER A 74 12.26 0.51 -3.95
N GLY A 75 11.87 1.01 -5.12
CA GLY A 75 10.98 0.31 -6.06
C GLY A 75 9.50 0.56 -5.80
N ASP A 76 9.14 1.23 -4.70
CA ASP A 76 7.75 1.57 -4.39
C ASP A 76 7.24 2.61 -5.37
N SER A 77 6.17 2.26 -6.06
CA SER A 77 5.53 3.13 -7.05
C SER A 77 4.32 3.88 -6.51
N SER A 78 3.90 3.61 -5.29
CA SER A 78 2.74 4.24 -4.68
C SER A 78 3.04 4.71 -3.27
N TYR A 79 2.47 5.86 -2.88
CA TYR A 79 2.62 6.46 -1.56
C TYR A 79 1.28 6.97 -1.05
N THR A 80 1.06 6.91 0.26
CA THR A 80 -0.05 7.55 0.95
C THR A 80 0.46 8.87 1.53
N LEU A 81 -0.01 9.99 0.96
CA LEU A 81 0.45 11.32 1.36
C LEU A 81 -0.35 11.80 2.57
N ALA A 82 0.33 12.05 3.67
CA ALA A 82 -0.22 12.43 4.98
C ALA A 82 0.10 13.89 5.30
N PHE A 83 -0.77 14.68 5.88
CA PHE A 83 -2.21 14.56 5.96
C PHE A 83 -2.86 15.85 5.48
N LEU A 84 -4.04 15.77 4.88
CA LEU A 84 -4.90 16.93 4.67
C LEU A 84 -5.80 17.13 5.90
N ILE A 85 -5.67 18.27 6.53
CA ILE A 85 -6.39 18.67 7.75
C ILE A 85 -7.25 19.92 7.49
N PRO A 86 -8.20 20.27 8.35
CA PRO A 86 -8.99 21.49 8.17
C PRO A 86 -8.18 22.74 8.50
N GLN A 87 -7.94 23.59 7.51
CA GLN A 87 -7.48 24.97 7.76
C GLN A 87 -8.60 25.80 8.38
N SER A 88 -9.76 25.83 7.73
CA SER A 88 -10.95 26.52 8.22
C SER A 88 -12.19 26.07 7.44
N GLY A 89 -13.30 25.79 8.14
CA GLY A 89 -14.54 25.38 7.51
C GLY A 89 -14.36 24.18 6.58
N CYS A 90 -14.53 24.38 5.28
CA CYS A 90 -14.39 23.31 4.26
C CYS A 90 -13.11 23.44 3.44
N THR A 91 -12.13 24.19 3.90
CA THR A 91 -10.84 24.36 3.20
C THR A 91 -9.81 23.48 3.87
N PRO A 92 -9.30 22.43 3.20
CA PRO A 92 -8.19 21.64 3.70
C PRO A 92 -6.83 22.28 3.38
N GLU A 93 -5.86 21.99 4.23
CA GLU A 93 -4.43 22.30 4.03
C GLU A 93 -3.57 21.10 4.42
N TRP A 94 -2.33 21.06 3.97
CA TRP A 94 -1.35 20.07 4.42
C TRP A 94 -0.88 20.40 5.83
N GLU A 95 -0.78 19.40 6.69
CA GLU A 95 -0.60 19.53 8.12
C GLU A 95 0.66 20.31 8.53
N ASP A 96 1.83 19.90 8.05
CA ASP A 96 3.10 20.38 8.61
C ASP A 96 3.36 21.87 8.45
N ASN A 97 3.03 22.45 7.32
CA ASN A 97 3.33 23.85 7.03
C ASN A 97 2.09 24.70 6.72
N GLY A 98 0.89 24.12 6.76
CA GLY A 98 -0.33 24.79 6.33
C GLY A 98 -0.32 25.08 4.83
N ASP A 99 0.34 24.27 4.03
CA ASP A 99 0.43 24.44 2.60
C ASP A 99 -0.92 24.16 1.94
N ALA A 100 -1.26 24.97 0.93
CA ALA A 100 -2.51 24.77 0.18
C ALA A 100 -2.51 23.41 -0.53
N VAL A 101 -3.72 22.83 -0.71
CA VAL A 101 -3.93 21.52 -1.37
C VAL A 101 -3.08 21.31 -2.62
N GLY A 102 -2.92 22.33 -3.47
CA GLY A 102 -2.18 22.22 -4.72
C GLY A 102 -0.65 22.35 -4.63
N ALA A 103 -0.09 22.54 -3.45
CA ALA A 103 1.34 22.86 -3.27
C ALA A 103 2.29 21.82 -3.90
N PHE A 104 1.94 20.55 -3.85
CA PHE A 104 2.78 19.43 -4.29
C PHE A 104 2.39 18.79 -5.62
N THR A 105 1.57 19.48 -6.43
CA THR A 105 1.04 18.95 -7.69
C THR A 105 2.14 18.62 -8.70
N SER A 106 3.22 19.43 -8.76
CA SER A 106 4.32 19.20 -9.71
C SER A 106 5.12 17.94 -9.35
N GLN A 107 5.35 17.70 -8.07
CA GLN A 107 6.09 16.54 -7.54
C GLN A 107 5.28 15.26 -7.74
N VAL A 108 3.98 15.29 -7.43
CA VAL A 108 3.05 14.18 -7.71
C VAL A 108 2.99 13.87 -9.21
N ASN A 109 2.95 14.90 -10.08
CA ASN A 109 2.98 14.69 -11.52
C ASN A 109 4.33 14.11 -12.01
N SER A 110 5.43 14.44 -11.35
CA SER A 110 6.75 13.84 -11.64
C SER A 110 6.76 12.35 -11.28
N LEU A 111 6.24 11.98 -10.11
CA LEU A 111 6.09 10.59 -9.71
C LEU A 111 5.19 9.81 -10.69
N LYS A 112 4.04 10.36 -11.07
CA LYS A 112 3.14 9.75 -12.06
C LYS A 112 3.79 9.57 -13.42
N SER A 113 4.59 10.53 -13.84
CA SER A 113 5.34 10.43 -15.10
C SER A 113 6.40 9.33 -15.06
N ALA A 114 6.87 8.98 -13.87
CA ALA A 114 7.75 7.84 -13.63
C ALA A 114 7.00 6.51 -13.47
N GLY A 115 5.67 6.50 -13.61
CA GLY A 115 4.82 5.31 -13.50
C GLY A 115 4.22 5.08 -12.11
N GLY A 116 4.40 6.03 -11.19
CA GLY A 116 3.86 5.94 -9.83
C GLY A 116 2.45 6.50 -9.67
N ASN A 117 1.93 6.44 -8.45
CA ASN A 117 0.64 6.99 -8.05
C ASN A 117 0.66 7.42 -6.58
N VAL A 118 -0.37 8.14 -6.14
CA VAL A 118 -0.54 8.52 -4.74
C VAL A 118 -1.96 8.31 -4.27
N ILE A 119 -2.09 8.01 -2.99
CA ILE A 119 -3.32 8.07 -2.19
C ILE A 119 -3.22 9.36 -1.38
N ILE A 120 -4.30 10.13 -1.30
CA ILE A 120 -4.32 11.34 -0.48
C ILE A 120 -5.07 11.04 0.80
N SER A 121 -4.39 11.16 1.93
CA SER A 121 -4.94 10.87 3.25
C SER A 121 -5.41 12.15 3.96
N PHE A 122 -6.57 12.05 4.62
CA PHE A 122 -7.17 13.07 5.46
C PHE A 122 -7.19 12.59 6.91
N GLY A 123 -6.95 13.49 7.84
CA GLY A 123 -7.05 13.20 9.28
C GLY A 123 -5.71 13.06 9.97
N GLY A 124 -5.43 11.88 10.51
CA GLY A 124 -4.25 11.59 11.33
C GLY A 124 -4.42 11.98 12.78
N GLU A 125 -3.47 11.56 13.64
CA GLU A 125 -3.53 11.71 15.09
C GLU A 125 -3.71 13.17 15.56
N SER A 126 -2.95 14.08 14.96
CA SER A 126 -2.87 15.47 15.41
C SER A 126 -3.81 16.42 14.68
N GLY A 127 -4.22 16.09 13.47
CA GLY A 127 -4.73 17.09 12.52
C GLY A 127 -6.24 17.36 12.56
N GLY A 128 -7.01 16.49 13.11
CA GLY A 128 -8.47 16.57 13.11
C GLY A 128 -9.08 16.29 11.73
N GLU A 129 -10.38 16.08 11.69
CA GLU A 129 -11.13 15.65 10.52
C GLU A 129 -11.86 16.80 9.86
N LEU A 130 -11.74 16.94 8.53
CA LEU A 130 -12.37 18.03 7.77
C LEU A 130 -13.90 18.07 7.96
N ALA A 131 -14.56 16.93 8.13
CA ALA A 131 -15.99 16.87 8.36
C ALA A 131 -16.46 17.43 9.73
N GLN A 132 -15.54 17.64 10.68
CA GLN A 132 -15.86 18.33 11.95
C GLN A 132 -16.07 19.82 11.75
N THR A 133 -15.28 20.43 10.87
CA THR A 133 -15.35 21.88 10.60
C THR A 133 -16.25 22.20 9.41
N CYS A 134 -16.35 21.31 8.44
CA CYS A 134 -17.18 21.42 7.26
C CYS A 134 -18.53 20.70 7.46
N THR A 135 -19.51 21.41 7.97
CA THR A 135 -20.83 20.83 8.31
C THR A 135 -21.80 20.74 7.13
N SER A 136 -21.46 21.34 5.99
CA SER A 136 -22.27 21.25 4.76
C SER A 136 -21.80 20.06 3.92
N VAL A 137 -22.65 19.05 3.77
CA VAL A 137 -22.38 17.87 2.94
C VAL A 137 -21.98 18.25 1.51
N SER A 138 -22.68 19.21 0.88
CA SER A 138 -22.35 19.63 -0.48
C SER A 138 -20.98 20.33 -0.59
N SER A 139 -20.63 21.15 0.42
CA SER A 139 -19.32 21.82 0.45
C SER A 139 -18.19 20.83 0.75
N LEU A 140 -18.44 19.86 1.62
CA LEU A 140 -17.50 18.79 1.92
C LEU A 140 -17.27 17.88 0.71
N THR A 141 -18.34 17.51 -0.01
CA THR A 141 -18.24 16.79 -1.30
C THR A 141 -17.39 17.57 -2.30
N ALA A 142 -17.60 18.89 -2.40
CA ALA A 142 -16.81 19.74 -3.31
C ALA A 142 -15.32 19.84 -2.88
N ALA A 143 -15.04 19.85 -1.58
CA ALA A 143 -13.68 19.86 -1.06
C ALA A 143 -12.92 18.55 -1.43
N TYR A 144 -13.55 17.40 -1.22
CA TYR A 144 -12.99 16.11 -1.62
C TYR A 144 -12.81 16.00 -3.15
N ALA A 145 -13.83 16.44 -3.92
CA ALA A 145 -13.73 16.49 -5.38
C ALA A 145 -12.59 17.41 -5.87
N ASN A 146 -12.37 18.53 -5.17
CA ASN A 146 -11.24 19.41 -5.49
C ASN A 146 -9.90 18.72 -5.31
N VAL A 147 -9.71 17.93 -4.26
CA VAL A 147 -8.46 17.16 -4.03
C VAL A 147 -8.26 16.12 -5.14
N VAL A 148 -9.30 15.34 -5.45
CA VAL A 148 -9.30 14.38 -6.57
C VAL A 148 -8.88 15.04 -7.87
N ASN A 149 -9.47 16.19 -8.20
CA ASN A 149 -9.19 16.92 -9.45
C ASN A 149 -7.80 17.57 -9.46
N THR A 150 -7.38 18.14 -8.32
CA THR A 150 -6.09 18.85 -8.20
C THR A 150 -4.93 17.90 -8.45
N TYR A 151 -4.98 16.74 -7.86
CA TYR A 151 -3.93 15.73 -8.01
C TYR A 151 -4.19 14.75 -9.16
N GLY A 152 -5.39 14.75 -9.75
CA GLY A 152 -5.78 13.79 -10.78
C GLY A 152 -5.72 12.34 -10.26
N VAL A 153 -6.07 12.13 -9.00
CA VAL A 153 -6.13 10.82 -8.33
C VAL A 153 -7.55 10.31 -8.29
N ASN A 154 -7.70 9.03 -8.05
CA ASN A 154 -9.01 8.41 -7.85
C ASN A 154 -9.13 7.69 -6.50
N ARG A 155 -8.15 7.84 -5.59
CA ARG A 155 -8.18 7.19 -4.28
C ARG A 155 -7.91 8.21 -3.18
N LEU A 156 -8.78 8.19 -2.19
CA LEU A 156 -8.69 8.99 -0.97
C LEU A 156 -8.70 8.05 0.23
N ASP A 157 -7.83 8.31 1.18
CA ASP A 157 -7.80 7.67 2.47
C ASP A 157 -8.32 8.60 3.56
N PHE A 158 -8.92 8.02 4.60
CA PHE A 158 -9.44 8.73 5.76
C PHE A 158 -8.91 8.05 7.02
N ASP A 159 -7.92 8.67 7.60
CA ASP A 159 -7.28 8.25 8.84
C ASP A 159 -8.03 8.87 10.02
N ILE A 160 -8.88 8.06 10.67
CA ILE A 160 -9.81 8.51 11.69
C ILE A 160 -9.39 8.00 13.05
N GLU A 161 -8.94 8.94 13.88
CA GLU A 161 -8.31 8.63 15.14
C GLU A 161 -8.90 9.41 16.34
N GLY A 162 -8.58 8.97 17.52
CA GLY A 162 -8.84 9.68 18.77
C GLY A 162 -10.31 10.11 18.96
N ALA A 163 -10.52 11.38 19.27
CA ALA A 163 -11.84 11.91 19.55
C ALA A 163 -12.78 11.93 18.33
N THR A 164 -12.22 11.88 17.11
CA THR A 164 -13.00 11.90 15.87
C THR A 164 -13.77 10.60 15.62
N LEU A 165 -13.28 9.47 16.14
CA LEU A 165 -13.97 8.18 16.09
C LEU A 165 -15.38 8.27 16.73
N GLY A 166 -15.49 8.93 17.87
CA GLY A 166 -16.74 9.10 18.61
C GLY A 166 -17.66 10.21 18.07
N ASP A 167 -17.18 11.03 17.14
CA ASP A 167 -17.98 12.13 16.57
C ASP A 167 -18.93 11.61 15.48
N THR A 168 -20.08 11.14 15.92
CA THR A 168 -21.13 10.63 15.02
C THR A 168 -21.58 11.66 13.97
N ALA A 169 -21.55 12.96 14.30
CA ALA A 169 -21.99 14.00 13.36
C ALA A 169 -20.99 14.14 12.22
N SER A 170 -19.70 14.24 12.51
CA SER A 170 -18.66 14.33 11.48
C SER A 170 -18.57 13.04 10.66
N ASN A 171 -18.65 11.88 11.30
CA ASN A 171 -18.70 10.57 10.62
C ASN A 171 -19.86 10.50 9.60
N ASN A 172 -21.03 10.96 9.99
CA ASN A 172 -22.19 10.99 9.10
C ASN A 172 -22.02 12.01 7.96
N HIS A 173 -21.49 13.21 8.24
CA HIS A 173 -21.23 14.22 7.20
C HIS A 173 -20.21 13.70 6.18
N ARG A 174 -19.11 13.15 6.64
CA ARG A 174 -18.08 12.54 5.78
C ARG A 174 -18.69 11.48 4.87
N ASN A 175 -19.41 10.52 5.45
CA ASN A 175 -19.97 9.40 4.69
C ASN A 175 -21.04 9.86 3.69
N GLN A 176 -21.87 10.83 4.02
CA GLN A 176 -22.80 11.43 3.06
C GLN A 176 -22.06 12.13 1.91
N ALA A 177 -21.01 12.88 2.22
CA ALA A 177 -20.21 13.57 1.21
C ALA A 177 -19.46 12.59 0.29
N LEU A 178 -18.93 11.51 0.84
CA LEU A 178 -18.24 10.46 0.06
C LEU A 178 -19.19 9.68 -0.83
N ALA A 179 -20.38 9.31 -0.33
CA ALA A 179 -21.41 8.68 -1.15
C ALA A 179 -21.84 9.59 -2.32
N ALA A 180 -22.00 10.89 -2.05
CA ALA A 180 -22.30 11.87 -3.09
C ALA A 180 -21.16 12.03 -4.10
N LEU A 181 -19.90 12.02 -3.64
CA LEU A 181 -18.73 12.06 -4.49
C LEU A 181 -18.66 10.83 -5.41
N GLN A 182 -18.81 9.63 -4.85
CA GLN A 182 -18.81 8.38 -5.63
C GLN A 182 -19.99 8.29 -6.60
N ALA A 183 -21.12 8.90 -6.28
CA ALA A 183 -22.26 9.01 -7.22
C ALA A 183 -21.94 9.93 -8.41
N GLN A 184 -21.18 11.02 -8.18
CA GLN A 184 -20.73 11.95 -9.23
C GLN A 184 -19.54 11.41 -10.02
N ASN A 185 -18.64 10.71 -9.36
CA ASN A 185 -17.45 10.10 -9.95
C ASN A 185 -17.29 8.66 -9.45
N PRO A 186 -17.88 7.67 -10.15
CA PRO A 186 -17.84 6.26 -9.74
C PRO A 186 -16.45 5.63 -9.71
N SER A 187 -15.42 6.30 -10.25
CA SER A 187 -14.04 5.82 -10.19
C SER A 187 -13.36 6.12 -8.86
N VAL A 188 -13.95 6.98 -8.02
CA VAL A 188 -13.35 7.33 -6.73
C VAL A 188 -13.44 6.14 -5.78
N GLN A 189 -12.29 5.74 -5.30
CA GLN A 189 -12.07 4.74 -4.27
C GLN A 189 -11.90 5.43 -2.92
N VAL A 190 -12.42 4.82 -1.88
CA VAL A 190 -12.39 5.34 -0.51
C VAL A 190 -11.79 4.29 0.40
N ASP A 191 -10.74 4.66 1.09
CA ASP A 191 -10.07 3.84 2.09
C ASP A 191 -10.30 4.45 3.47
N TYR A 192 -10.34 3.62 4.50
CA TYR A 192 -10.38 4.03 5.89
C TYR A 192 -9.19 3.44 6.62
N THR A 193 -8.39 4.29 7.24
CA THR A 193 -7.31 3.90 8.15
C THR A 193 -7.79 4.04 9.57
N LEU A 194 -7.70 2.95 10.35
CA LEU A 194 -8.33 2.80 11.65
C LEU A 194 -7.41 2.07 12.63
N ALA A 195 -7.44 2.48 13.90
CA ALA A 195 -6.79 1.76 14.97
C ALA A 195 -7.37 0.34 15.13
N VAL A 196 -6.54 -0.58 15.57
CA VAL A 196 -6.92 -1.98 15.75
C VAL A 196 -6.33 -2.55 17.05
N ALA A 197 -7.03 -3.47 17.66
CA ALA A 197 -6.51 -4.30 18.75
C ALA A 197 -6.17 -5.72 18.24
N PRO A 198 -5.40 -6.53 18.97
CA PRO A 198 -5.09 -7.90 18.55
C PRO A 198 -6.32 -8.78 18.33
N ASP A 199 -7.46 -8.44 18.92
CA ASP A 199 -8.76 -9.11 18.76
C ASP A 199 -9.68 -8.44 17.71
N GLY A 200 -9.14 -7.48 16.92
CA GLY A 200 -9.81 -6.84 15.80
C GLY A 200 -10.12 -5.37 16.04
N LEU A 201 -10.96 -4.81 15.14
CA LEU A 201 -11.40 -3.43 15.24
C LEU A 201 -12.25 -3.22 16.48
N PRO A 202 -11.92 -2.25 17.35
CA PRO A 202 -12.78 -1.84 18.44
C PRO A 202 -14.15 -1.33 17.97
N SER A 203 -15.08 -1.14 18.90
CA SER A 203 -16.47 -0.81 18.55
C SER A 203 -16.64 0.56 17.88
N ALA A 204 -15.78 1.53 18.19
CA ALA A 204 -15.84 2.86 17.60
C ALA A 204 -15.44 2.83 16.12
N GLU A 205 -14.36 2.13 15.80
CA GLU A 205 -13.83 1.92 14.46
C GLU A 205 -14.82 1.11 13.60
N LEU A 206 -15.40 0.06 14.15
CA LEU A 206 -16.51 -0.65 13.49
C LEU A 206 -17.69 0.27 13.24
N GLY A 207 -18.00 1.18 14.16
CA GLY A 207 -19.05 2.19 14.02
C GLY A 207 -18.82 3.13 12.83
N VAL A 208 -17.57 3.50 12.55
CA VAL A 208 -17.21 4.29 11.34
C VAL A 208 -17.58 3.52 10.07
N LEU A 209 -17.21 2.24 9.98
CA LEU A 209 -17.50 1.39 8.81
C LEU A 209 -19.00 1.10 8.67
N GLN A 210 -19.71 0.89 9.77
CA GLN A 210 -21.16 0.71 9.77
C GLN A 210 -21.88 1.97 9.28
N SER A 211 -21.43 3.16 9.71
CA SER A 211 -21.92 4.43 9.18
C SER A 211 -21.65 4.55 7.68
N ALA A 212 -20.43 4.25 7.22
CA ALA A 212 -20.06 4.25 5.80
C ALA A 212 -21.01 3.35 4.98
N GLN A 213 -21.23 2.13 5.45
CA GLN A 213 -22.14 1.17 4.82
C GLN A 213 -23.58 1.70 4.78
N SER A 214 -24.05 2.31 5.86
CA SER A 214 -25.44 2.82 5.95
C SER A 214 -25.72 3.96 4.96
N TYR A 215 -24.73 4.78 4.67
CA TYR A 215 -24.79 5.85 3.66
C TYR A 215 -24.45 5.38 2.25
N GLY A 216 -24.11 4.12 2.05
CA GLY A 216 -23.81 3.54 0.75
C GLY A 216 -22.43 3.87 0.21
N VAL A 217 -21.49 4.28 1.05
CA VAL A 217 -20.07 4.43 0.67
C VAL A 217 -19.50 3.07 0.28
N LYS A 218 -18.90 3.02 -0.89
CA LYS A 218 -18.17 1.85 -1.35
C LYS A 218 -16.74 1.94 -0.82
N VAL A 219 -16.50 1.34 0.34
CA VAL A 219 -15.17 1.26 0.94
C VAL A 219 -14.33 0.28 0.13
N SER A 220 -13.17 0.73 -0.33
CA SER A 220 -12.25 -0.07 -1.15
C SER A 220 -11.28 -0.83 -0.28
N VAL A 221 -10.63 -0.14 0.67
CA VAL A 221 -9.71 -0.73 1.64
C VAL A 221 -10.08 -0.29 3.05
N VAL A 222 -10.00 -1.21 3.99
CA VAL A 222 -9.94 -0.95 5.42
C VAL A 222 -8.49 -1.22 5.83
N ASN A 223 -7.73 -0.14 5.97
CA ASN A 223 -6.35 -0.18 6.40
C ASN A 223 -6.30 -0.17 7.93
N ILE A 224 -5.68 -1.15 8.54
CA ILE A 224 -5.60 -1.25 10.00
C ILE A 224 -4.20 -0.88 10.48
N MET A 225 -4.12 -0.01 11.49
CA MET A 225 -2.88 0.41 12.12
C MET A 225 -2.35 -0.68 13.04
N THR A 226 -1.49 -1.55 12.50
CA THR A 226 -0.91 -2.70 13.22
C THR A 226 0.34 -2.29 14.01
N MET A 227 0.16 -1.31 14.89
CA MET A 227 1.19 -0.64 15.67
C MET A 227 0.68 -0.29 17.07
N ASP A 228 1.58 0.06 17.99
CA ASP A 228 1.30 0.62 19.32
C ASP A 228 0.23 -0.14 20.12
N PHE A 229 0.30 -1.47 20.12
CA PHE A 229 -0.67 -2.30 20.84
C PHE A 229 -0.58 -2.13 22.36
N GLY A 230 0.54 -1.61 22.87
CA GLY A 230 0.72 -1.21 24.25
C GLY A 230 0.77 -2.36 25.26
N ASN A 231 0.89 -3.61 24.80
CA ASN A 231 0.88 -4.78 25.64
C ASN A 231 2.28 -5.36 25.92
N GLY A 232 3.33 -4.76 25.35
CA GLY A 232 4.73 -5.16 25.51
C GLY A 232 5.06 -6.51 24.87
N GLN A 233 4.20 -7.00 23.97
CA GLN A 233 4.42 -8.23 23.21
C GLN A 233 5.10 -7.95 21.87
N ASN A 234 5.15 -8.96 21.04
CA ASN A 234 5.71 -8.83 19.70
C ASN A 234 4.68 -8.21 18.77
N ALA A 235 4.95 -6.99 18.30
CA ALA A 235 4.09 -6.25 17.35
C ALA A 235 3.67 -7.10 16.13
N LEU A 236 4.51 -8.02 15.65
CA LEU A 236 4.17 -8.91 14.54
C LEU A 236 3.04 -9.88 14.90
N ALA A 237 3.12 -10.56 16.05
CA ALA A 237 2.09 -11.54 16.45
C ALA A 237 0.74 -10.85 16.66
N ASP A 238 0.75 -9.64 17.21
CA ASP A 238 -0.44 -8.82 17.38
C ASP A 238 -1.00 -8.33 16.04
N ALA A 239 -0.14 -7.92 15.09
CA ALA A 239 -0.52 -7.53 13.75
C ALA A 239 -1.23 -8.68 12.98
N GLU A 240 -0.69 -9.88 13.03
CA GLU A 240 -1.29 -11.06 12.41
C GLU A 240 -2.64 -11.42 13.05
N SER A 241 -2.71 -11.37 14.39
CA SER A 241 -3.95 -11.63 15.14
C SER A 241 -5.02 -10.59 14.83
N ALA A 242 -4.65 -9.29 14.80
CA ALA A 242 -5.52 -8.19 14.45
C ALA A 242 -6.08 -8.33 13.03
N ALA A 243 -5.22 -8.71 12.07
CA ALA A 243 -5.63 -8.92 10.68
C ALA A 243 -6.63 -10.08 10.55
N GLN A 244 -6.41 -11.19 11.24
CA GLN A 244 -7.32 -12.35 11.24
C GLN A 244 -8.68 -12.02 11.85
N ALA A 245 -8.68 -11.34 12.99
CA ALA A 245 -9.90 -10.90 13.67
C ALA A 245 -10.67 -9.88 12.83
N THR A 246 -9.98 -8.87 12.28
CA THR A 246 -10.58 -7.86 11.40
C THR A 246 -11.16 -8.49 10.15
N ALA A 247 -10.47 -9.45 9.51
CA ALA A 247 -11.02 -10.15 8.34
C ALA A 247 -12.35 -10.84 8.66
N SER A 248 -12.48 -11.42 9.86
CA SER A 248 -13.72 -12.03 10.32
C SER A 248 -14.82 -11.00 10.56
N GLN A 249 -14.47 -9.83 11.13
CA GLN A 249 -15.41 -8.73 11.37
C GLN A 249 -15.90 -8.12 10.03
N LEU A 250 -15.00 -7.87 9.08
CA LEU A 250 -15.35 -7.36 7.75
C LEU A 250 -16.20 -8.36 6.95
N ALA A 251 -15.87 -9.65 7.04
CA ALA A 251 -16.68 -10.71 6.43
C ALA A 251 -18.12 -10.67 6.95
N SER A 252 -18.30 -10.52 8.26
CA SER A 252 -19.62 -10.38 8.90
C SER A 252 -20.32 -9.07 8.49
N LEU A 253 -19.62 -7.94 8.56
CA LEU A 253 -20.17 -6.61 8.27
C LEU A 253 -20.69 -6.49 6.84
N TYR A 254 -19.90 -6.97 5.87
CA TYR A 254 -20.20 -6.82 4.44
C TYR A 254 -20.88 -8.06 3.82
N GLY A 255 -21.07 -9.14 4.58
CA GLY A 255 -21.67 -10.38 4.06
C GLY A 255 -20.82 -11.06 2.98
N ILE A 256 -19.51 -11.04 3.13
CA ILE A 256 -18.51 -11.58 2.19
C ILE A 256 -17.70 -12.72 2.84
N SER A 257 -16.91 -13.43 2.04
CA SER A 257 -15.97 -14.42 2.58
C SER A 257 -14.77 -13.76 3.27
N THR A 258 -14.10 -14.47 4.17
CA THR A 258 -12.85 -14.00 4.81
C THR A 258 -11.77 -13.67 3.78
N SER A 259 -11.63 -14.47 2.73
CA SER A 259 -10.71 -14.17 1.62
C SER A 259 -11.06 -12.86 0.92
N GLN A 260 -12.35 -12.58 0.70
CA GLN A 260 -12.78 -11.30 0.14
C GLN A 260 -12.58 -10.13 1.12
N ALA A 261 -12.58 -10.40 2.43
CA ALA A 261 -12.26 -9.40 3.44
C ALA A 261 -10.76 -9.04 3.40
N TYR A 262 -9.88 -10.02 3.34
CA TYR A 262 -8.44 -9.76 3.15
C TYR A 262 -8.15 -8.97 1.86
N ALA A 263 -8.85 -9.28 0.76
CA ALA A 263 -8.72 -8.55 -0.50
C ALA A 263 -9.25 -7.09 -0.45
N ARG A 264 -9.68 -6.63 0.73
CA ARG A 264 -10.11 -5.25 1.03
C ARG A 264 -9.43 -4.71 2.29
N MET A 265 -8.33 -5.30 2.69
CA MET A 265 -7.60 -4.92 3.90
C MET A 265 -6.25 -4.35 3.54
N GLY A 266 -5.83 -3.34 4.31
CA GLY A 266 -4.47 -2.85 4.39
C GLY A 266 -3.88 -3.14 5.77
N LEU A 267 -2.56 -3.29 5.86
CA LEU A 267 -1.82 -3.44 7.10
C LEU A 267 -0.74 -2.36 7.19
N THR A 268 -0.74 -1.60 8.29
CA THR A 268 0.15 -0.45 8.49
C THR A 268 0.84 -0.51 9.85
N PRO A 269 2.00 -1.16 9.98
CA PRO A 269 2.86 -1.05 11.16
C PRO A 269 3.68 0.26 11.16
N ILE A 270 4.32 0.60 12.30
CA ILE A 270 5.43 1.55 12.33
C ILE A 270 6.72 0.82 11.94
N ALA A 271 7.50 1.40 11.03
CA ALA A 271 8.78 0.83 10.60
C ALA A 271 9.85 1.03 11.68
N GLY A 272 10.11 0.01 12.47
CA GLY A 272 11.10 0.06 13.55
C GLY A 272 10.51 0.26 14.93
N GLN A 273 10.98 1.28 15.65
CA GLN A 273 10.52 1.58 16.99
C GLN A 273 9.12 2.20 16.95
N ASN A 274 8.16 1.58 17.63
CA ASN A 274 6.84 2.11 17.87
C ASN A 274 6.88 3.23 18.93
N ASP A 275 5.81 3.98 19.08
CA ASP A 275 5.70 5.04 20.08
C ASP A 275 5.65 4.49 21.51
N ASP A 276 5.33 3.22 21.64
CA ASP A 276 5.45 2.45 22.88
C ASP A 276 6.80 1.70 23.00
N ASN A 277 6.84 0.55 23.68
CA ASN A 277 8.04 -0.27 23.85
C ASN A 277 8.18 -1.38 22.80
N GLU A 278 7.28 -1.45 21.85
CA GLU A 278 7.29 -2.46 20.79
C GLU A 278 8.28 -2.05 19.69
N TYR A 279 8.80 -3.05 18.99
CA TYR A 279 9.72 -2.84 17.88
C TYR A 279 9.38 -3.75 16.71
N PHE A 280 9.05 -3.16 15.58
CA PHE A 280 8.75 -3.88 14.35
C PHE A 280 10.00 -3.93 13.45
N SER A 281 10.70 -5.05 13.48
CA SER A 281 11.97 -5.21 12.75
C SER A 281 11.75 -5.50 11.26
N GLN A 282 12.81 -5.36 10.45
CA GLN A 282 12.80 -5.79 9.05
C GLN A 282 12.46 -7.29 8.90
N ALA A 283 12.86 -8.12 9.84
CA ALA A 283 12.46 -9.53 9.86
C ALA A 283 10.95 -9.68 10.09
N ASN A 284 10.37 -8.87 10.99
CA ASN A 284 8.93 -8.79 11.18
C ASN A 284 8.23 -8.35 9.89
N ALA A 285 8.77 -7.34 9.22
CA ALA A 285 8.22 -6.84 7.95
C ALA A 285 8.20 -7.94 6.87
N SER A 286 9.26 -8.74 6.76
CA SER A 286 9.31 -9.87 5.82
C SER A 286 8.26 -10.95 6.15
N THR A 287 8.03 -11.20 7.43
CA THR A 287 7.02 -12.18 7.87
C THR A 287 5.60 -11.64 7.62
N LEU A 288 5.35 -10.37 7.94
CA LEU A 288 4.04 -9.73 7.70
C LEU A 288 3.74 -9.63 6.20
N GLU A 289 4.73 -9.35 5.35
CA GLU A 289 4.57 -9.39 3.89
C GLU A 289 4.14 -10.79 3.42
N SER A 290 4.82 -11.82 3.89
CA SER A 290 4.49 -13.20 3.54
C SER A 290 3.10 -13.61 4.02
N PHE A 291 2.71 -13.18 5.23
CA PHE A 291 1.36 -13.35 5.76
C PHE A 291 0.33 -12.63 4.86
N ALA A 292 0.59 -11.38 4.51
CA ALA A 292 -0.28 -10.57 3.68
C ALA A 292 -0.47 -11.18 2.27
N ALA A 293 0.63 -11.59 1.63
CA ALA A 293 0.61 -12.25 0.32
C ALA A 293 -0.16 -13.57 0.36
N SER A 294 0.05 -14.40 1.40
CA SER A 294 -0.61 -15.69 1.55
C SER A 294 -2.13 -15.58 1.76
N ASN A 295 -2.58 -14.50 2.42
CA ASN A 295 -3.99 -14.26 2.69
C ASN A 295 -4.67 -13.41 1.61
N GLY A 296 -3.90 -12.84 0.67
CA GLY A 296 -4.42 -11.97 -0.38
C GLY A 296 -4.81 -10.58 0.13
N VAL A 297 -4.06 -10.06 1.10
CA VAL A 297 -4.20 -8.67 1.57
C VAL A 297 -3.94 -7.71 0.42
N GLN A 298 -4.76 -6.67 0.31
CA GLN A 298 -4.70 -5.74 -0.83
C GLN A 298 -3.54 -4.77 -0.71
N GLU A 299 -3.29 -4.22 0.48
CA GLU A 299 -2.35 -3.13 0.70
C GLU A 299 -1.39 -3.45 1.85
N LEU A 300 -0.11 -3.18 1.64
CA LEU A 300 0.86 -3.03 2.70
C LEU A 300 1.32 -1.58 2.75
N SER A 301 1.29 -1.02 3.94
CA SER A 301 1.78 0.31 4.22
C SER A 301 2.60 0.29 5.50
N PHE A 302 3.20 1.39 5.85
CA PHE A 302 3.83 1.60 7.15
C PHE A 302 3.97 3.10 7.44
N TRP A 303 4.03 3.46 8.69
CA TRP A 303 4.45 4.75 9.16
C TRP A 303 5.96 4.71 9.35
N GLU A 304 6.84 5.56 8.81
CA GLU A 304 6.64 6.27 7.55
C GLU A 304 8.00 6.34 6.80
N VAL A 305 8.02 6.84 5.55
CA VAL A 305 9.17 6.73 4.66
C VAL A 305 10.37 7.53 5.14
N ASP A 306 10.22 8.85 5.35
CA ASP A 306 11.38 9.75 5.51
C ASP A 306 12.06 9.65 6.87
N GLY A 307 11.29 9.58 7.95
CA GLY A 307 11.82 9.50 9.32
C GLY A 307 12.29 8.11 9.72
N TYR A 308 11.64 7.06 9.21
CA TYR A 308 11.85 5.69 9.69
C TYR A 308 12.52 4.78 8.66
N ASP A 309 12.09 4.77 7.41
CA ASP A 309 12.60 3.80 6.43
C ASP A 309 13.79 4.30 5.60
N LYS A 310 13.78 5.57 5.19
CA LYS A 310 14.88 6.17 4.44
C LYS A 310 16.25 6.03 5.13
N PRO A 311 16.36 6.21 6.47
CA PRO A 311 17.60 5.94 7.20
C PRO A 311 18.06 4.48 7.16
N THR A 312 17.16 3.51 6.89
CA THR A 312 17.50 2.09 6.74
C THR A 312 17.96 1.74 5.33
N GLY A 313 17.96 2.68 4.41
CA GLY A 313 18.18 2.46 2.98
C GLY A 313 16.95 1.87 2.29
N TYR A 314 15.76 2.24 2.73
CA TYR A 314 14.45 1.78 2.23
C TYR A 314 14.25 0.26 2.39
N ALA A 315 14.65 -0.27 3.53
CA ALA A 315 14.56 -1.71 3.76
C ALA A 315 13.10 -2.19 3.90
N TYR A 316 12.26 -1.42 4.60
CA TYR A 316 10.84 -1.75 4.75
C TYR A 316 10.07 -1.60 3.44
N SER A 317 10.28 -0.51 2.71
CA SER A 317 9.75 -0.32 1.37
C SER A 317 10.09 -1.49 0.44
N LYS A 318 11.36 -1.89 0.37
CA LYS A 318 11.80 -3.01 -0.46
C LYS A 318 11.16 -4.34 -0.07
N ILE A 319 10.91 -4.55 1.21
CA ILE A 319 10.24 -5.75 1.70
C ILE A 319 8.77 -5.71 1.30
N PHE A 320 8.06 -4.64 1.64
CA PHE A 320 6.61 -4.57 1.40
C PHE A 320 6.25 -4.48 -0.08
N ASN A 321 7.11 -3.88 -0.89
CA ASN A 321 6.90 -3.83 -2.33
C ASN A 321 6.91 -5.23 -3.00
N GLN A 322 7.37 -6.27 -2.31
CA GLN A 322 7.30 -7.65 -2.82
C GLN A 322 5.86 -8.12 -3.02
N ILE A 323 4.90 -7.59 -2.23
CA ILE A 323 3.47 -7.92 -2.39
C ILE A 323 2.91 -7.50 -3.76
N THR A 324 3.51 -6.50 -4.41
CA THR A 324 3.11 -6.04 -5.74
C THR A 324 3.50 -7.01 -6.86
N GLY A 325 4.22 -8.10 -6.55
CA GLY A 325 4.96 -8.88 -7.53
C GLY A 325 6.16 -8.15 -8.10
N GLY A 326 6.51 -6.98 -7.52
CA GLY A 326 7.57 -6.07 -7.98
C GLY A 326 8.91 -6.23 -7.27
N GLY A 327 9.22 -7.40 -6.77
CA GLY A 327 10.59 -7.76 -6.41
C GLY A 327 11.46 -7.74 -7.67
N GLY A 328 12.02 -6.58 -7.96
CA GLY A 328 13.00 -6.24 -8.99
C GLY A 328 13.02 -7.11 -10.25
N GLY A 329 12.35 -6.65 -11.28
CA GLY A 329 12.51 -7.18 -12.62
C GLY A 329 11.15 -7.39 -13.31
N THR A 330 10.99 -6.84 -14.49
CA THR A 330 10.03 -7.29 -15.49
C THR A 330 10.30 -8.76 -15.78
N GLY A 331 9.89 -9.66 -14.87
CA GLY A 331 10.10 -11.09 -14.99
C GLY A 331 8.74 -11.76 -15.10
N THR A 332 8.42 -12.31 -16.26
CA THR A 332 7.72 -13.57 -16.34
C THR A 332 8.17 -14.43 -15.17
N SER A 333 7.24 -15.04 -14.41
CA SER A 333 7.57 -15.98 -13.33
C SER A 333 8.74 -16.87 -13.80
N ALA A 334 9.92 -16.67 -13.21
CA ALA A 334 11.08 -17.37 -13.67
C ALA A 334 10.86 -18.87 -13.42
N THR A 335 10.96 -19.64 -14.49
CA THR A 335 10.81 -21.08 -14.42
C THR A 335 12.13 -21.74 -14.80
N GLY A 336 12.65 -22.55 -13.95
CA GLY A 336 13.92 -23.23 -14.19
C GLY A 336 14.30 -24.18 -13.07
N PRO A 337 15.51 -24.72 -13.11
CA PRO A 337 15.99 -25.60 -12.07
C PRO A 337 16.24 -24.85 -10.76
N LEU A 338 15.81 -25.41 -9.65
CA LEU A 338 16.18 -24.98 -8.30
C LEU A 338 17.36 -25.85 -7.87
N THR A 339 18.56 -25.25 -7.78
CA THR A 339 19.79 -26.00 -7.54
C THR A 339 20.28 -25.84 -6.11
N GLY A 340 20.72 -26.94 -5.50
CA GLY A 340 21.15 -27.01 -4.12
C GLY A 340 22.54 -27.66 -3.95
N TYR A 341 22.75 -28.21 -2.78
CA TYR A 341 24.01 -28.81 -2.39
C TYR A 341 24.52 -29.88 -3.39
N GLY A 342 25.80 -29.92 -3.59
CA GLY A 342 26.43 -30.85 -4.53
C GLY A 342 26.10 -30.64 -6.00
N GLY A 343 25.43 -29.51 -6.34
CA GLY A 343 25.00 -29.23 -7.71
C GLY A 343 23.80 -30.08 -8.15
N LEU A 344 23.06 -30.64 -7.21
CA LEU A 344 21.82 -31.36 -7.48
C LEU A 344 20.62 -30.38 -7.63
N CYS A 345 19.62 -30.82 -8.37
CA CYS A 345 18.37 -30.08 -8.56
C CYS A 345 17.27 -30.62 -7.65
N LEU A 346 16.42 -29.74 -7.16
CA LEU A 346 15.14 -30.13 -6.55
C LEU A 346 14.26 -30.75 -7.62
N ASP A 347 13.70 -31.92 -7.33
CA ASP A 347 13.09 -32.80 -8.34
C ASP A 347 11.83 -33.46 -7.81
N VAL A 348 10.78 -33.46 -8.59
CA VAL A 348 9.54 -34.19 -8.31
C VAL A 348 9.73 -35.65 -8.72
N ARG A 349 9.72 -36.56 -7.77
CA ARG A 349 10.00 -37.98 -7.99
C ARG A 349 9.13 -38.57 -9.11
N GLY A 350 9.82 -39.10 -10.13
CA GLY A 350 9.16 -39.75 -11.25
C GLY A 350 8.32 -38.79 -12.12
N ALA A 351 8.49 -37.49 -12.00
CA ALA A 351 7.69 -36.47 -12.69
C ALA A 351 6.16 -36.66 -12.49
N SER A 352 5.76 -37.19 -11.32
CA SER A 352 4.37 -37.39 -10.97
C SER A 352 3.71 -36.13 -10.48
N SER A 353 2.56 -35.76 -11.05
CA SER A 353 1.73 -34.65 -10.56
C SER A 353 0.66 -35.07 -9.52
N ALA A 354 0.76 -36.29 -8.98
CA ALA A 354 -0.14 -36.73 -7.92
C ALA A 354 0.18 -36.01 -6.59
N ASN A 355 -0.83 -35.72 -5.79
CA ASN A 355 -0.62 -35.21 -4.44
C ASN A 355 0.20 -36.18 -3.60
N LEU A 356 0.99 -35.67 -2.69
CA LEU A 356 1.92 -36.41 -1.84
C LEU A 356 3.06 -37.10 -2.62
N THR A 357 3.34 -36.65 -3.87
CA THR A 357 4.52 -37.10 -4.60
C THR A 357 5.77 -36.54 -3.90
N PRO A 358 6.71 -37.39 -3.44
CA PRO A 358 7.91 -36.92 -2.76
C PRO A 358 8.73 -35.97 -3.64
N VAL A 359 9.22 -34.90 -3.02
CA VAL A 359 10.20 -34.03 -3.63
C VAL A 359 11.59 -34.37 -3.08
N GLN A 360 12.58 -34.45 -3.94
CA GLN A 360 13.90 -35.04 -3.69
C GLN A 360 15.01 -34.18 -4.30
N VAL A 361 16.25 -34.40 -3.94
CA VAL A 361 17.41 -33.94 -4.72
C VAL A 361 17.74 -34.97 -5.78
N TYR A 362 18.05 -34.52 -6.99
CA TYR A 362 18.38 -35.41 -8.10
C TYR A 362 19.40 -34.76 -9.04
N THR A 363 20.10 -35.59 -9.85
CA THR A 363 20.97 -35.06 -10.91
C THR A 363 20.17 -34.11 -11.81
N CYS A 364 20.69 -32.91 -12.05
CA CYS A 364 20.01 -31.94 -12.95
C CYS A 364 19.94 -32.53 -14.36
N ASN A 365 18.74 -32.70 -14.88
CA ASN A 365 18.47 -33.36 -16.16
C ASN A 365 17.55 -32.55 -17.09
N GLY A 366 17.11 -31.37 -16.66
CA GLY A 366 16.30 -30.43 -17.43
C GLY A 366 14.87 -30.86 -17.71
N THR A 367 14.38 -31.94 -17.08
CA THR A 367 12.99 -32.40 -17.26
C THR A 367 12.00 -31.49 -16.55
N GLY A 368 10.69 -31.60 -16.87
CA GLY A 368 9.63 -30.84 -16.22
C GLY A 368 9.53 -31.07 -14.71
N ALA A 369 10.05 -32.19 -14.21
CA ALA A 369 10.12 -32.48 -12.77
C ALA A 369 11.07 -31.55 -12.00
N GLN A 370 11.93 -30.82 -12.70
CA GLN A 370 12.94 -29.90 -12.15
C GLN A 370 12.69 -28.45 -12.59
N GLN A 371 11.59 -28.21 -13.27
CA GLN A 371 11.19 -26.85 -13.66
C GLN A 371 10.30 -26.27 -12.58
N TRP A 372 10.91 -25.49 -11.71
CA TRP A 372 10.24 -24.80 -10.62
C TRP A 372 9.94 -23.36 -11.02
N THR A 373 8.73 -22.94 -10.79
CA THR A 373 8.30 -21.55 -10.97
C THR A 373 8.22 -20.90 -9.60
N VAL A 374 8.91 -19.78 -9.42
CA VAL A 374 8.67 -18.91 -8.27
C VAL A 374 7.41 -18.13 -8.56
N ALA A 375 6.32 -18.47 -7.87
CA ALA A 375 5.02 -17.86 -8.09
C ALA A 375 4.65 -16.90 -6.96
N SER A 376 3.57 -16.13 -7.15
CA SER A 376 3.05 -15.21 -6.13
C SER A 376 2.78 -15.92 -4.80
N GLY A 377 2.85 -15.18 -3.71
CA GLY A 377 2.71 -15.72 -2.36
C GLY A 377 3.88 -16.61 -1.93
N ASN A 378 5.08 -16.38 -2.50
CA ASN A 378 6.29 -17.17 -2.20
C ASN A 378 6.09 -18.68 -2.37
N THR A 379 5.23 -19.10 -3.31
CA THR A 379 5.05 -20.53 -3.62
C THR A 379 6.05 -21.00 -4.66
N LEU A 380 6.57 -22.22 -4.48
CA LEU A 380 7.39 -22.88 -5.47
C LEU A 380 6.53 -23.94 -6.19
N GLN A 381 6.36 -23.79 -7.49
CA GLN A 381 5.43 -24.61 -8.26
C GLN A 381 6.16 -25.43 -9.32
N ALA A 382 5.80 -26.69 -9.43
CA ALA A 382 6.22 -27.60 -10.50
C ALA A 382 5.04 -28.50 -10.92
N LEU A 383 4.96 -28.84 -12.19
CA LEU A 383 3.91 -29.73 -12.74
C LEU A 383 2.47 -29.29 -12.39
N GLY A 384 2.24 -27.97 -12.21
CA GLY A 384 0.94 -27.39 -11.88
C GLY A 384 0.53 -27.54 -10.40
N LYS A 385 1.45 -27.83 -9.51
CA LYS A 385 1.25 -28.00 -8.05
C LYS A 385 2.33 -27.28 -7.26
N CYS A 386 2.13 -27.15 -5.94
CA CYS A 386 3.01 -26.45 -5.02
C CYS A 386 3.92 -27.40 -4.25
N LEU A 387 5.14 -26.95 -3.96
CA LEU A 387 6.00 -27.57 -2.96
C LEU A 387 5.37 -27.39 -1.58
N ASP A 388 5.14 -28.49 -0.88
CA ASP A 388 4.33 -28.56 0.34
C ASP A 388 5.09 -29.26 1.46
N VAL A 389 4.99 -28.73 2.68
CA VAL A 389 5.46 -29.42 3.89
C VAL A 389 4.45 -30.48 4.28
N ASN A 390 4.82 -31.74 4.16
CA ASN A 390 3.91 -32.87 4.38
C ASN A 390 3.07 -32.72 5.65
N ALA A 391 1.74 -32.72 5.48
CA ALA A 391 0.76 -32.57 6.54
C ALA A 391 0.97 -31.34 7.43
N ALA A 392 1.54 -30.26 6.90
CA ALA A 392 1.86 -29.02 7.63
C ALA A 392 2.69 -29.28 8.90
N GLY A 393 3.57 -30.28 8.87
CA GLY A 393 4.39 -30.66 10.02
C GLY A 393 5.45 -29.62 10.34
N THR A 394 5.69 -29.36 11.63
CA THR A 394 6.64 -28.33 12.08
C THR A 394 7.92 -28.91 12.70
N SER A 395 8.10 -30.23 12.69
CA SER A 395 9.24 -30.90 13.29
C SER A 395 10.42 -31.06 12.32
N ASN A 396 11.64 -30.99 12.82
CA ASN A 396 12.82 -31.35 12.03
C ASN A 396 12.66 -32.76 11.44
N GLY A 397 12.96 -32.90 10.14
CA GLY A 397 12.82 -34.17 9.42
C GLY A 397 11.44 -34.36 8.79
N THR A 398 10.50 -33.42 8.94
CA THR A 398 9.27 -33.47 8.15
C THR A 398 9.63 -33.36 6.67
N THR A 399 9.16 -34.31 5.88
CA THR A 399 9.44 -34.37 4.44
C THR A 399 8.66 -33.31 3.67
N VAL A 400 9.13 -32.98 2.48
CA VAL A 400 8.38 -32.14 1.56
C VAL A 400 7.88 -32.98 0.36
N ASP A 401 6.73 -32.61 -0.15
CA ASP A 401 6.09 -33.27 -1.29
C ASP A 401 5.43 -32.27 -2.24
N LEU A 402 4.83 -32.77 -3.28
CA LEU A 402 4.04 -31.99 -4.23
C LEU A 402 2.55 -32.13 -3.87
N TYR A 403 1.85 -30.99 -3.74
CA TYR A 403 0.44 -30.99 -3.39
C TYR A 403 -0.35 -29.94 -4.22
N ASP A 404 -1.68 -30.08 -4.30
CA ASP A 404 -2.53 -29.02 -4.88
C ASP A 404 -2.24 -27.71 -4.20
N CYS A 405 -2.06 -26.61 -4.96
CA CYS A 405 -1.90 -25.29 -4.39
C CYS A 405 -3.19 -24.91 -3.65
N ASN A 406 -3.13 -24.83 -2.33
CA ASN A 406 -4.28 -24.64 -1.46
C ASN A 406 -4.19 -23.37 -0.60
N GLY A 407 -3.11 -22.59 -0.76
CA GLY A 407 -2.90 -21.32 -0.05
C GLY A 407 -2.60 -21.45 1.45
N THR A 408 -2.21 -22.63 1.95
CA THR A 408 -1.80 -22.81 3.33
C THR A 408 -0.34 -22.39 3.54
N GLY A 409 0.03 -22.07 4.77
CA GLY A 409 1.40 -21.73 5.14
C GLY A 409 2.43 -22.85 4.88
N ALA A 410 1.95 -24.11 4.82
CA ALA A 410 2.79 -25.27 4.43
C ALA A 410 3.41 -25.14 3.02
N GLN A 411 2.89 -24.23 2.17
CA GLN A 411 3.33 -24.04 0.78
C GLN A 411 4.11 -22.73 0.57
N VAL A 412 4.37 -21.98 1.63
CA VAL A 412 5.10 -20.70 1.58
C VAL A 412 6.59 -20.93 1.81
N TRP A 413 7.43 -20.39 0.91
CA TRP A 413 8.88 -20.55 0.93
C TRP A 413 9.58 -19.22 0.73
N VAL A 414 9.93 -18.55 1.83
CA VAL A 414 10.51 -17.20 1.82
C VAL A 414 12.02 -17.27 1.63
N PRO A 415 12.57 -16.73 0.52
CA PRO A 415 14.00 -16.65 0.32
C PRO A 415 14.70 -15.85 1.41
N GLN A 416 15.79 -16.37 1.96
CA GLN A 416 16.61 -15.73 2.97
C GLN A 416 18.01 -15.41 2.42
N SER A 417 18.73 -14.54 3.10
CA SER A 417 20.13 -14.30 2.80
C SER A 417 20.93 -15.61 2.84
N GLY A 418 21.84 -15.79 1.88
CA GLY A 418 22.61 -17.04 1.75
C GLY A 418 21.87 -18.16 1.03
N GLY A 419 20.68 -17.90 0.44
CA GLY A 419 19.94 -18.83 -0.39
C GLY A 419 19.08 -19.83 0.37
N ALA A 420 18.87 -19.66 1.68
CA ALA A 420 17.95 -20.51 2.42
C ALA A 420 16.49 -20.18 2.04
N LEU A 421 15.64 -21.21 2.04
CA LEU A 421 14.20 -21.09 1.80
C LEU A 421 13.49 -21.42 3.11
N LEU A 422 13.02 -20.38 3.80
CA LEU A 422 12.28 -20.50 5.07
C LEU A 422 10.81 -20.83 4.80
N ASN A 423 10.29 -21.83 5.47
CA ASN A 423 8.85 -22.02 5.61
C ASN A 423 8.40 -21.36 6.92
N PRO A 424 7.66 -20.23 6.88
CA PRO A 424 7.31 -19.45 8.09
C PRO A 424 6.44 -20.23 9.05
N GLU A 425 5.48 -21.03 8.55
CA GLU A 425 4.57 -21.81 9.40
C GLU A 425 5.33 -22.79 10.31
N SER A 426 6.37 -23.43 9.78
CA SER A 426 7.19 -24.36 10.58
C SER A 426 8.36 -23.68 11.29
N GLY A 427 8.74 -22.45 10.88
CA GLY A 427 9.97 -21.79 11.32
C GLY A 427 11.25 -22.52 10.89
N LYS A 428 11.21 -23.31 9.81
CA LYS A 428 12.31 -24.15 9.34
C LYS A 428 12.64 -23.90 7.86
N CYS A 429 13.85 -24.30 7.48
CA CYS A 429 14.35 -24.16 6.12
C CYS A 429 14.24 -25.46 5.34
N LEU A 430 14.02 -25.32 4.01
CA LEU A 430 14.13 -26.44 3.07
C LEU A 430 15.55 -27.01 3.14
N ASP A 431 15.66 -28.31 3.33
CA ASP A 431 16.90 -28.97 3.69
C ASP A 431 17.14 -30.23 2.84
N ASP A 432 18.33 -30.30 2.25
CA ASP A 432 18.80 -31.54 1.66
C ASP A 432 19.23 -32.48 2.77
N THR A 433 18.45 -33.54 2.94
CA THR A 433 18.55 -34.49 4.03
C THR A 433 19.96 -35.09 4.13
N GLY A 434 20.62 -34.79 5.25
CA GLY A 434 21.91 -35.39 5.57
C GLY A 434 23.06 -34.95 4.66
N TRP A 435 22.97 -33.79 4.03
CA TRP A 435 23.99 -33.26 3.08
C TRP A 435 24.26 -34.26 1.93
N SER A 436 23.17 -34.79 1.38
CA SER A 436 23.27 -35.89 0.42
C SER A 436 23.70 -35.42 -0.96
N THR A 437 24.65 -36.11 -1.54
CA THR A 437 24.96 -36.02 -2.97
C THR A 437 24.39 -37.19 -3.75
N THR A 438 23.52 -38.00 -3.13
CA THR A 438 22.93 -39.18 -3.73
C THR A 438 21.57 -38.81 -4.39
N PRO A 439 21.46 -38.94 -5.73
CA PRO A 439 20.18 -38.69 -6.41
C PRO A 439 19.08 -39.59 -5.86
N GLY A 440 17.90 -38.99 -5.61
CA GLY A 440 16.74 -39.68 -5.05
C GLY A 440 16.55 -39.49 -3.56
N THR A 441 17.47 -38.79 -2.87
CA THR A 441 17.28 -38.44 -1.47
C THR A 441 16.14 -37.44 -1.33
N GLN A 442 15.15 -37.76 -0.51
CA GLN A 442 13.97 -36.90 -0.28
C GLN A 442 14.38 -35.67 0.55
N ALA A 443 13.95 -34.50 0.12
CA ALA A 443 14.12 -33.25 0.83
C ALA A 443 13.16 -33.17 2.04
N GLN A 444 13.54 -32.36 3.01
CA GLN A 444 12.83 -32.18 4.28
C GLN A 444 12.84 -30.72 4.71
N ILE A 445 12.22 -30.40 5.82
CA ILE A 445 12.46 -29.18 6.57
C ILE A 445 13.33 -29.47 7.78
N TRP A 446 14.22 -28.54 8.12
CA TRP A 446 15.10 -28.59 9.26
C TRP A 446 15.34 -27.23 9.86
N SER A 447 15.71 -27.13 11.14
CA SER A 447 16.11 -25.87 11.76
C SER A 447 17.11 -25.13 10.87
N CYS A 448 16.90 -23.85 10.61
CA CYS A 448 17.77 -23.06 9.75
C CYS A 448 19.17 -22.95 10.37
N THR A 449 20.17 -23.51 9.72
CA THR A 449 21.56 -23.57 10.19
C THR A 449 22.50 -22.70 9.39
N GLY A 450 22.05 -22.18 8.23
CA GLY A 450 22.90 -21.51 7.25
C GLY A 450 23.89 -22.45 6.54
N GLY A 451 23.73 -23.76 6.67
CA GLY A 451 24.54 -24.75 6.01
C GLY A 451 24.31 -24.83 4.50
N ALA A 452 25.30 -25.27 3.74
CA ALA A 452 25.20 -25.35 2.29
C ALA A 452 24.10 -26.34 1.80
N ASN A 453 23.66 -27.28 2.63
CA ASN A 453 22.54 -28.17 2.34
C ASN A 453 21.18 -27.51 2.44
N GLN A 454 21.13 -26.26 2.91
CA GLN A 454 19.94 -25.41 2.95
C GLN A 454 20.04 -24.21 2.00
N ALA A 455 21.16 -24.10 1.25
CA ALA A 455 21.37 -23.04 0.29
C ALA A 455 20.88 -23.47 -1.10
N TRP A 456 19.88 -22.77 -1.61
CA TRP A 456 19.24 -23.04 -2.89
C TRP A 456 19.39 -21.85 -3.83
N THR A 457 19.67 -22.11 -5.08
CA THR A 457 19.67 -21.10 -6.14
C THR A 457 18.35 -21.19 -6.87
N LEU A 458 17.55 -20.14 -6.76
CA LEU A 458 16.27 -20.02 -7.46
C LEU A 458 16.48 -19.74 -8.96
N PRO A 459 15.53 -20.12 -9.83
CA PRO A 459 15.56 -19.72 -11.23
C PRO A 459 15.47 -18.20 -11.39
N THR A 460 16.21 -17.63 -12.34
CA THR A 460 16.31 -16.19 -12.65
C THR A 460 15.75 -15.88 -14.03
#